data_bc8266c9b61b4ccf6a50ccc9498dd245
#
_entry.id   bc8266c9b61b4ccf6a50ccc9498dd245
#
_cell.length_a   1.000
_cell.length_b   1.000
_cell.length_c   1.000
_cell.angle_alpha   90.00
_cell.angle_beta   90.00
_cell.angle_gamma   90.00
#
_symmetry.space_group_name_H-M   'P 1'
#
loop_
_entity.id
_entity.type
_entity.pdbx_description
1 polymer ?
#
loop_
_entity_poly.entity_id
_entity_poly.type
_entity_poly.pdbx_seq_one_letter_code
_entity_poly.pdbx_strand_id
1 'polypeptide(L)'
;MDLTEAEEIKKRWQEYTEELYKKDLHDPDNHDGVINDLEPDILECEVKWALGSITTNKASGDDGIPVELFQILKDDAVKVLHSLCQQIWKTQQWPQDWKRSVFTKVPKKGKAKECSNYHTIVLISHASKVMLKILQARLQQYMNHEIRCSSWV
;
A
#
# COMPACT_ATOMS: atom_id res chain seq x y z
N MET A 1 12.83 31.16 -9.69
CA MET A 1 12.12 30.66 -8.51
C MET A 1 13.11 30.64 -7.36
N ASP A 2 12.87 31.43 -6.36
CA ASP A 2 13.77 31.52 -5.21
C ASP A 2 13.72 30.20 -4.44
N LEU A 3 14.89 29.69 -4.02
CA LEU A 3 14.98 28.42 -3.25
C LEU A 3 14.16 28.48 -1.95
N THR A 4 14.01 29.65 -1.36
CA THR A 4 13.17 29.93 -0.18
C THR A 4 11.69 29.70 -0.45
N GLU A 5 11.19 30.09 -1.58
CA GLU A 5 9.79 29.92 -1.96
C GLU A 5 9.42 28.43 -2.17
N ALA A 6 10.36 27.66 -2.74
CA ALA A 6 10.16 26.22 -2.94
C ALA A 6 10.15 25.44 -1.60
N GLU A 7 10.99 25.85 -0.65
CA GLU A 7 11.01 25.25 0.69
C GLU A 7 9.76 25.59 1.50
N GLU A 8 9.28 26.82 1.42
CA GLU A 8 8.02 27.23 2.05
C GLU A 8 6.81 26.49 1.50
N ILE A 9 6.76 26.31 0.19
CA ILE A 9 5.71 25.51 -0.47
C ILE A 9 5.78 24.06 0.00
N LYS A 10 6.97 23.47 0.06
CA LYS A 10 7.16 22.09 0.55
C LYS A 10 6.73 21.94 2.00
N LYS A 11 7.13 22.86 2.86
CA LYS A 11 6.75 22.90 4.27
C LYS A 11 5.23 23.01 4.44
N ARG A 12 4.58 23.88 3.69
CA ARG A 12 3.12 24.04 3.72
C ARG A 12 2.39 22.76 3.30
N TRP A 13 2.90 22.04 2.30
CA TRP A 13 2.34 20.76 1.90
C TRP A 13 2.57 19.67 2.96
N GLN A 14 3.70 19.67 3.61
CA GLN A 14 3.96 18.74 4.70
C GLN A 14 3.00 18.98 5.87
N GLU A 15 2.85 20.21 6.32
CA GLU A 15 1.92 20.59 7.39
C GLU A 15 0.47 20.18 7.05
N TYR A 16 0.03 20.48 5.85
CA TYR A 16 -1.33 20.11 5.38
C TYR A 16 -1.54 18.60 5.36
N THR A 17 -0.58 17.85 4.89
CA THR A 17 -0.66 16.39 4.84
C THR A 17 -0.67 15.78 6.23
N GLU A 18 0.19 16.26 7.12
CA GLU A 18 0.22 15.82 8.52
C GLU A 18 -1.10 16.12 9.24
N GLU A 19 -1.67 17.27 9.04
CA GLU A 19 -2.97 17.64 9.63
C GLU A 19 -4.11 16.77 9.08
N LEU A 20 -4.10 16.49 7.78
CA LEU A 20 -5.11 15.67 7.12
C LEU A 20 -5.13 14.24 7.68
N TYR A 21 -3.95 13.65 7.90
CA TYR A 21 -3.83 12.26 8.35
C TYR A 21 -3.77 12.09 9.88
N LYS A 22 -3.48 13.14 10.65
CA LYS A 22 -3.56 13.09 12.13
C LYS A 22 -4.98 12.80 12.64
N LYS A 23 -6.01 13.17 11.89
CA LYS A 23 -7.39 12.91 12.28
C LYS A 23 -7.79 11.43 12.20
N ASP A 24 -7.06 10.64 11.39
CA ASP A 24 -7.35 9.22 11.18
C ASP A 24 -6.49 8.30 12.05
N LEU A 25 -5.50 8.84 12.76
CA LEU A 25 -4.70 8.09 13.73
C LEU A 25 -5.42 8.05 15.10
N HIS A 26 -6.63 7.54 15.12
CA HIS A 26 -7.14 6.94 16.35
C HIS A 26 -6.40 5.61 16.49
N ASP A 27 -5.53 5.58 17.50
CA ASP A 27 -4.75 4.42 17.90
C ASP A 27 -5.70 3.22 18.07
N PRO A 28 -5.71 2.24 17.17
CA PRO A 28 -6.42 1.02 17.46
C PRO A 28 -5.62 0.34 18.56
N ASP A 29 -6.20 0.19 19.71
CA ASP A 29 -5.77 -0.58 20.85
C ASP A 29 -4.72 -1.62 20.43
N ASN A 30 -3.60 -1.58 21.12
CA ASN A 30 -2.52 -2.54 21.06
C ASN A 30 -3.10 -3.95 21.30
N HIS A 31 -3.76 -4.50 20.28
CA HIS A 31 -4.14 -5.89 20.28
C HIS A 31 -2.83 -6.67 20.11
N ASP A 32 -2.33 -7.10 21.25
CA ASP A 32 -1.42 -8.23 21.37
C ASP A 32 -2.18 -9.45 20.79
N GLY A 33 -2.31 -9.44 19.46
CA GLY A 33 -3.03 -10.47 18.73
C GLY A 33 -2.26 -11.76 18.88
N VAL A 34 -2.79 -12.66 19.67
CA VAL A 34 -2.41 -14.07 19.63
C VAL A 34 -2.57 -14.52 18.19
N ILE A 35 -1.46 -14.59 17.47
CA ILE A 35 -1.42 -15.12 16.12
C ILE A 35 -1.69 -16.61 16.27
N ASN A 36 -2.88 -16.99 15.87
CA ASN A 36 -3.17 -18.39 15.70
C ASN A 36 -2.28 -18.92 14.56
N ASP A 37 -1.45 -19.90 14.86
CA ASP A 37 -0.64 -20.70 13.91
C ASP A 37 -1.48 -21.39 12.80
N LEU A 38 -2.74 -21.02 12.67
CA LEU A 38 -3.72 -21.65 11.78
C LEU A 38 -3.82 -20.98 10.40
N GLU A 39 -3.22 -19.82 10.22
CA GLU A 39 -3.23 -19.15 8.91
C GLU A 39 -2.15 -19.76 8.00
N PRO A 40 -2.54 -20.21 6.79
CA PRO A 40 -1.60 -20.84 5.88
C PRO A 40 -0.55 -19.86 5.38
N ASP A 41 0.64 -20.37 5.08
CA ASP A 41 1.71 -19.61 4.44
C ASP A 41 1.23 -18.96 3.14
N ILE A 42 1.91 -17.89 2.73
CA ILE A 42 1.66 -17.24 1.44
C ILE A 42 2.06 -18.20 0.31
N LEU A 43 1.15 -18.44 -0.62
CA LEU A 43 1.37 -19.33 -1.74
C LEU A 43 1.90 -18.57 -2.96
N GLU A 44 2.71 -19.25 -3.77
CA GLU A 44 3.23 -18.70 -5.02
C GLU A 44 2.11 -18.30 -6.00
N CYS A 45 1.04 -19.06 -6.04
CA CYS A 45 -0.14 -18.74 -6.87
C CYS A 45 -0.87 -17.46 -6.43
N GLU A 46 -0.88 -17.14 -5.13
CA GLU A 46 -1.41 -15.88 -4.63
C GLU A 46 -0.57 -14.69 -5.11
N VAL A 47 0.75 -14.83 -5.06
CA VAL A 47 1.70 -13.80 -5.55
C VAL A 47 1.51 -13.59 -7.05
N LYS A 48 1.42 -14.65 -7.82
CA LYS A 48 1.21 -14.61 -9.27
C LYS A 48 -0.12 -13.93 -9.62
N TRP A 49 -1.18 -14.27 -8.93
CA TRP A 49 -2.48 -13.64 -9.09
C TRP A 49 -2.44 -12.15 -8.73
N ALA A 50 -1.86 -11.80 -7.59
CA ALA A 50 -1.76 -10.41 -7.14
C ALA A 50 -0.93 -9.56 -8.10
N LEU A 51 0.21 -10.07 -8.57
CA LEU A 51 1.06 -9.39 -9.55
C LEU A 51 0.33 -9.17 -10.87
N GLY A 52 -0.41 -10.17 -11.35
CA GLY A 52 -1.22 -10.07 -12.58
C GLY A 52 -2.39 -9.07 -12.48
N SER A 53 -2.84 -8.76 -11.26
CA SER A 53 -3.93 -7.81 -11.02
C SER A 53 -3.47 -6.34 -10.94
N ILE A 54 -2.16 -6.08 -10.88
CA ILE A 54 -1.63 -4.71 -10.90
C ILE A 54 -1.63 -4.20 -12.33
N THR A 55 -2.31 -3.07 -12.54
CA THR A 55 -2.40 -2.45 -13.86
C THR A 55 -1.08 -1.80 -14.29
N THR A 56 -0.79 -1.91 -15.57
CA THR A 56 0.36 -1.25 -16.22
C THR A 56 0.18 0.27 -16.33
N ASN A 57 1.24 0.96 -16.71
CA ASN A 57 1.25 2.41 -16.92
C ASN A 57 0.81 3.22 -15.67
N LYS A 58 1.13 2.71 -14.49
CA LYS A 58 0.95 3.42 -13.23
C LYS A 58 2.28 3.90 -12.68
N ALA A 59 2.25 5.05 -12.02
CA ALA A 59 3.43 5.61 -11.39
C ALA A 59 3.99 4.64 -10.33
N SER A 60 5.31 4.49 -10.31
CA SER A 60 6.03 3.72 -9.29
C SER A 60 6.05 4.46 -7.96
N GLY A 61 6.33 3.74 -6.88
CA GLY A 61 6.59 4.31 -5.57
C GLY A 61 8.01 4.89 -5.45
N ASP A 62 8.49 5.02 -4.22
CA ASP A 62 9.80 5.58 -3.89
C ASP A 62 10.98 4.77 -4.48
N ASP A 63 10.79 3.47 -4.69
CA ASP A 63 11.78 2.58 -5.30
C ASP A 63 12.01 2.80 -6.81
N GLY A 64 11.13 3.53 -7.46
CA GLY A 64 11.19 3.81 -8.89
C GLY A 64 11.02 2.57 -9.79
N ILE A 65 10.59 1.43 -9.25
CA ILE A 65 10.45 0.17 -10.00
C ILE A 65 9.09 0.13 -10.69
N PRO A 66 9.03 0.14 -12.03
CA PRO A 66 7.77 0.04 -12.76
C PRO A 66 7.24 -1.40 -12.72
N VAL A 67 5.92 -1.55 -12.76
CA VAL A 67 5.26 -2.87 -12.77
C VAL A 67 5.65 -3.68 -14.00
N GLU A 68 5.94 -3.03 -15.12
CA GLU A 68 6.37 -3.64 -16.36
C GLU A 68 7.65 -4.46 -16.21
N LEU A 69 8.54 -4.07 -15.29
CA LEU A 69 9.75 -4.84 -14.99
C LEU A 69 9.41 -6.23 -14.42
N PHE A 70 8.42 -6.31 -13.53
CA PHE A 70 7.94 -7.59 -13.01
C PHE A 70 7.32 -8.46 -14.08
N GLN A 71 6.66 -7.85 -15.07
CA GLN A 71 6.08 -8.58 -16.21
C GLN A 71 7.15 -9.14 -17.13
N ILE A 72 8.27 -8.45 -17.32
CA ILE A 72 9.43 -8.93 -18.10
C ILE A 72 10.09 -10.11 -17.39
N LEU A 73 10.28 -10.01 -16.08
CA LEU A 73 10.93 -11.05 -15.28
C LEU A 73 10.05 -12.28 -15.02
N LYS A 74 8.73 -12.14 -15.20
CA LYS A 74 7.75 -13.25 -15.09
C LYS A 74 7.94 -14.11 -13.83
N ASP A 75 8.24 -15.40 -14.03
CA ASP A 75 8.35 -16.38 -12.94
C ASP A 75 9.49 -16.07 -11.97
N ASP A 76 10.57 -15.45 -12.40
CA ASP A 76 11.66 -15.05 -11.51
C ASP A 76 11.21 -13.93 -10.56
N ALA A 77 10.42 -12.98 -11.04
CA ALA A 77 9.82 -11.95 -10.20
C ALA A 77 8.86 -12.57 -9.18
N VAL A 78 8.04 -13.53 -9.59
CA VAL A 78 7.11 -14.24 -8.71
C VAL A 78 7.86 -14.96 -7.58
N LYS A 79 8.96 -15.64 -7.87
CA LYS A 79 9.77 -16.35 -6.87
C LYS A 79 10.37 -15.40 -5.83
N VAL A 80 10.94 -14.29 -6.29
CA VAL A 80 11.52 -13.28 -5.39
C VAL A 80 10.43 -12.65 -4.51
N LEU A 81 9.32 -12.22 -5.10
CA LEU A 81 8.21 -11.63 -4.37
C LEU A 81 7.57 -12.62 -3.41
N HIS A 82 7.45 -13.90 -3.79
CA HIS A 82 6.95 -14.95 -2.91
C HIS A 82 7.83 -15.13 -1.67
N SER A 83 9.14 -15.17 -1.85
CA SER A 83 10.10 -15.26 -0.73
C SER A 83 9.97 -14.06 0.22
N LEU A 84 9.86 -12.85 -0.32
CA LEU A 84 9.66 -11.63 0.47
C LEU A 84 8.31 -11.64 1.21
N CYS A 85 7.23 -11.99 0.53
CA CYS A 85 5.90 -12.06 1.13
C CYS A 85 5.84 -13.10 2.25
N GLN A 86 6.46 -14.26 2.07
CA GLN A 86 6.56 -15.27 3.13
C GLN A 86 7.36 -14.77 4.33
N GLN A 87 8.45 -14.08 4.09
CA GLN A 87 9.25 -13.51 5.18
C GLN A 87 8.45 -12.50 5.98
N ILE A 88 7.73 -11.60 5.29
CA ILE A 88 6.84 -10.61 5.93
C ILE A 88 5.75 -11.33 6.73
N TRP A 89 5.13 -12.36 6.15
CA TRP A 89 4.09 -13.14 6.80
C TRP A 89 4.55 -13.81 8.09
N LYS A 90 5.75 -14.41 8.06
CA LYS A 90 6.32 -15.10 9.22
C LYS A 90 6.87 -14.15 10.29
N THR A 91 7.50 -13.06 9.88
CA THR A 91 8.13 -12.12 10.82
C THR A 91 7.20 -10.98 11.24
N GLN A 92 6.15 -10.74 10.48
CA GLN A 92 5.21 -9.61 10.63
C GLN A 92 5.90 -8.25 10.57
N GLN A 93 7.05 -8.19 9.94
CA GLN A 93 7.81 -6.98 9.76
C GLN A 93 7.86 -6.60 8.27
N TRP A 94 7.42 -5.38 7.98
CA TRP A 94 7.52 -4.80 6.66
C TRP A 94 8.93 -4.27 6.40
N PRO A 95 9.49 -4.46 5.20
CA PRO A 95 10.72 -3.78 4.81
C PRO A 95 10.59 -2.27 4.98
N GLN A 96 11.64 -1.60 5.41
CA GLN A 96 11.62 -0.14 5.63
C GLN A 96 11.27 0.62 4.35
N ASP A 97 11.76 0.16 3.20
CA ASP A 97 11.47 0.78 1.91
C ASP A 97 9.99 0.67 1.52
N TRP A 98 9.29 -0.37 1.98
CA TRP A 98 7.86 -0.54 1.73
C TRP A 98 6.98 0.32 2.63
N LYS A 99 7.53 0.82 3.72
CA LYS A 99 6.85 1.78 4.61
C LYS A 99 6.89 3.21 4.08
N ARG A 100 7.71 3.47 3.07
CA ARG A 100 7.82 4.78 2.44
C ARG A 100 6.76 4.94 1.37
N SER A 101 6.19 6.12 1.32
CA SER A 101 5.23 6.51 0.31
C SER A 101 5.56 7.89 -0.24
N VAL A 102 5.26 8.07 -1.52
CA VAL A 102 5.39 9.36 -2.19
C VAL A 102 4.02 10.01 -2.30
N PHE A 103 3.89 11.22 -1.79
CA PHE A 103 2.65 11.99 -1.91
C PHE A 103 2.70 12.84 -3.17
N THR A 104 1.75 12.62 -4.05
CA THR A 104 1.59 13.39 -5.28
C THR A 104 0.25 14.12 -5.25
N LYS A 105 0.28 15.39 -5.58
CA LYS A 105 -0.91 16.25 -5.60
C LYS A 105 -1.43 16.39 -7.02
N VAL A 106 -2.74 16.18 -7.18
CA VAL A 106 -3.45 16.35 -8.44
C VAL A 106 -4.51 17.44 -8.25
N PRO A 107 -4.51 18.49 -9.08
CA PRO A 107 -5.49 19.57 -8.95
C PRO A 107 -6.91 19.05 -9.20
N LYS A 108 -7.85 19.49 -8.37
CA LYS A 108 -9.29 19.36 -8.65
C LYS A 108 -9.65 20.25 -9.84
N LYS A 109 -10.80 20.01 -10.44
CA LYS A 109 -11.32 20.87 -11.51
C LYS A 109 -11.43 22.33 -11.03
N GLY A 110 -10.83 23.25 -11.78
CA GLY A 110 -10.84 24.67 -11.48
C GLY A 110 -9.45 25.27 -11.19
N LYS A 111 -9.42 26.52 -10.71
CA LYS A 111 -8.16 27.19 -10.36
C LYS A 111 -7.70 26.72 -8.98
N ALA A 112 -6.68 25.87 -8.96
CA ALA A 112 -6.10 25.32 -7.73
C ALA A 112 -5.11 26.32 -7.11
N LYS A 113 -5.61 27.25 -6.32
CA LYS A 113 -4.77 28.24 -5.58
C LYS A 113 -4.47 27.80 -4.15
N GLU A 114 -5.29 26.94 -3.55
CA GLU A 114 -5.18 26.48 -2.17
C GLU A 114 -4.94 24.98 -2.11
N CYS A 115 -4.28 24.52 -1.04
CA CYS A 115 -3.98 23.10 -0.84
C CYS A 115 -5.26 22.23 -0.84
N SER A 116 -6.35 22.73 -0.29
CA SER A 116 -7.67 22.08 -0.27
C SER A 116 -8.25 21.79 -1.67
N ASN A 117 -7.77 22.48 -2.68
CA ASN A 117 -8.18 22.30 -4.09
C ASN A 117 -7.41 21.19 -4.82
N TYR A 118 -6.62 20.41 -4.10
CA TYR A 118 -5.88 19.26 -4.62
C TYR A 118 -6.35 17.96 -3.99
N HIS A 119 -6.33 16.89 -4.77
CA HIS A 119 -6.36 15.52 -4.24
C HIS A 119 -4.94 15.05 -3.98
N THR A 120 -4.71 14.48 -2.82
CA THR A 120 -3.45 13.83 -2.51
C THR A 120 -3.53 12.37 -2.92
N ILE A 121 -2.63 11.94 -3.78
CA ILE A 121 -2.46 10.54 -4.18
C ILE A 121 -1.21 10.02 -3.51
N VAL A 122 -1.31 8.86 -2.89
CA VAL A 122 -0.19 8.17 -2.27
C VAL A 122 0.32 7.10 -3.20
N LEU A 123 1.60 7.18 -3.54
CA LEU A 123 2.29 6.17 -4.35
C LEU A 123 3.13 5.29 -3.45
N ILE A 124 2.89 4.01 -3.51
CA ILE A 124 3.66 2.96 -2.81
C ILE A 124 4.30 2.02 -3.83
N SER A 125 5.33 1.27 -3.42
CA SER A 125 5.99 0.33 -4.31
C SER A 125 5.02 -0.72 -4.87
N HIS A 126 5.21 -1.15 -6.10
CA HIS A 126 4.39 -2.20 -6.70
C HIS A 126 4.57 -3.54 -5.99
N ALA A 127 5.77 -3.82 -5.47
CA ALA A 127 6.03 -5.01 -4.66
C ALA A 127 5.19 -5.02 -3.38
N SER A 128 5.08 -3.89 -2.68
CA SER A 128 4.23 -3.79 -1.49
C SER A 128 2.74 -3.95 -1.82
N LYS A 129 2.30 -3.46 -2.99
CA LYS A 129 0.92 -3.67 -3.47
C LYS A 129 0.58 -5.14 -3.65
N VAL A 130 1.53 -5.97 -4.08
CA VAL A 130 1.32 -7.42 -4.20
C VAL A 130 0.93 -8.01 -2.84
N MET A 131 1.70 -7.72 -1.80
CA MET A 131 1.39 -8.19 -0.45
C MET A 131 0.04 -7.68 0.06
N LEU A 132 -0.23 -6.39 -0.13
CA LEU A 132 -1.51 -5.78 0.27
C LEU A 132 -2.71 -6.42 -0.44
N LYS A 133 -2.59 -6.76 -1.71
CA LYS A 133 -3.66 -7.46 -2.44
C LYS A 133 -3.92 -8.86 -1.91
N ILE A 134 -2.87 -9.59 -1.55
CA ILE A 134 -3.00 -10.92 -0.93
C ILE A 134 -3.73 -10.79 0.40
N LEU A 135 -3.31 -9.87 1.25
CA LEU A 135 -3.96 -9.62 2.55
C LEU A 135 -5.41 -9.19 2.38
N GLN A 136 -5.69 -8.32 1.44
CA GLN A 136 -7.05 -7.89 1.13
C GLN A 136 -7.93 -9.07 0.71
N ALA A 137 -7.45 -9.94 -0.17
CA ALA A 137 -8.20 -11.11 -0.63
C ALA A 137 -8.49 -12.09 0.52
N ARG A 138 -7.51 -12.36 1.37
CA ARG A 138 -7.66 -13.21 2.55
C ARG A 138 -8.66 -12.63 3.54
N LEU A 139 -8.54 -11.35 3.85
CA LEU A 139 -9.47 -10.64 4.74
C LEU A 139 -10.90 -10.65 4.18
N GLN A 140 -11.06 -10.44 2.88
CA GLN A 140 -12.37 -10.49 2.22
C GLN A 140 -13.02 -11.86 2.37
N GLN A 141 -12.28 -12.94 2.18
CA GLN A 141 -12.78 -14.30 2.35
C GLN A 141 -13.19 -14.56 3.80
N TYR A 142 -12.38 -14.13 4.75
CA TYR A 142 -12.69 -14.25 6.17
C TYR A 142 -13.98 -13.49 6.53
N MET A 143 -14.13 -12.25 6.13
CA MET A 143 -15.31 -11.44 6.38
C MET A 143 -16.56 -12.04 5.75
N ASN A 144 -16.48 -12.54 4.53
CA ASN A 144 -17.60 -13.19 3.86
C ASN A 144 -18.04 -14.47 4.57
N HIS A 145 -17.09 -15.21 5.13
CA HIS A 145 -17.40 -16.40 5.94
C HIS A 145 -18.13 -16.03 7.23
N GLU A 146 -17.62 -15.04 7.97
CA GLU A 146 -18.20 -14.57 9.23
C GLU A 146 -19.61 -14.00 9.03
N ILE A 147 -19.83 -13.21 7.97
CA ILE A 147 -21.16 -12.65 7.66
C ILE A 147 -22.16 -13.76 7.35
N ARG A 148 -21.75 -14.81 6.62
CA ARG A 148 -22.62 -15.98 6.36
C ARG A 148 -22.96 -16.73 7.65
N CYS A 149 -22.00 -16.92 8.55
CA CYS A 149 -22.24 -17.58 9.82
C CYS A 149 -23.17 -16.77 10.73
N SER A 150 -23.08 -15.44 10.72
CA SER A 150 -23.94 -14.57 11.54
C SER A 150 -25.36 -14.40 11.00
N SER A 151 -25.61 -14.68 9.72
CA SER A 151 -26.95 -14.61 9.12
C SER A 151 -27.84 -15.82 9.42
N TRP A 152 -27.34 -16.83 10.12
CA TRP A 152 -28.08 -18.04 10.54
C TRP A 152 -28.46 -18.06 12.02
N VAL A 153 -28.29 -16.94 12.71
CA VAL A 153 -28.70 -16.79 14.12
C VAL A 153 -29.98 -15.95 14.21
#